data_87f889414f16538bda092878b490e6f5
#
_entry.id   87f889414f16538bda092878b490e6f5
#
_cell.length_a   1.000
_cell.length_b   1.000
_cell.length_c   1.000
_cell.angle_alpha   90.00
_cell.angle_beta   90.00
_cell.angle_gamma   90.00
#
_symmetry.space_group_name_H-M   'P 1'
#
loop_
_entity.id
_entity.type
_entity.pdbx_description
1 polymer ?
#
loop_
_entity_poly.entity_id
_entity_poly.type
_entity_poly.pdbx_seq_one_letter_code
_entity_poly.pdbx_strand_id
1 'polypeptide(L)'
;ENLMSTGFARDYHMKVSIASTREGKIQAVKVDVLADHGAFNGVAQPTKYPAGFFHIFSGSYDYPTAHCKVDPVYTNKAPGGVAYACSFRITEAAYVIERVVDCLAQELAMDPAELRLKNLLRPEQFPYTSPTGWVYDSGQYEKTMRVAMEMAGYDELRREQAEKRAKGEYMGIGISFFTEAVGAGPRKDMDILGLGMADGCELRIHPTGKAVVRLSVKTQGQGHETTFAQIIAEEIGIPPDDIDV
;
A
#
# COMPACT_ATOMS: atom_id res chain seq x y z
N GLU A 1 -18.21 24.73 -0.55
CA GLU A 1 -17.29 25.09 0.56
C GLU A 1 -16.29 23.96 0.83
N ASN A 2 -16.73 22.71 0.99
CA ASN A 2 -15.82 21.60 1.29
C ASN A 2 -14.74 21.39 0.24
N LEU A 3 -15.04 21.54 -1.05
CA LEU A 3 -14.04 21.43 -2.12
C LEU A 3 -13.00 22.56 -2.13
N MET A 4 -13.26 23.62 -1.42
CA MET A 4 -12.36 24.80 -1.32
C MET A 4 -11.57 24.83 -0.01
N SER A 5 -12.11 24.25 1.07
CA SER A 5 -11.57 24.38 2.42
C SER A 5 -11.02 23.09 3.02
N THR A 6 -11.51 21.93 2.56
CA THR A 6 -10.95 20.63 2.97
C THR A 6 -9.77 20.24 2.09
N GLY A 7 -8.84 19.48 2.65
CA GLY A 7 -7.67 19.01 1.91
C GLY A 7 -8.06 18.17 0.70
N PHE A 8 -7.39 18.40 -0.43
CA PHE A 8 -7.49 17.50 -1.57
C PHE A 8 -6.55 16.30 -1.38
N ALA A 9 -6.92 15.18 -1.99
CA ALA A 9 -6.21 13.93 -1.72
C ALA A 9 -4.86 13.86 -2.45
N ARG A 10 -4.84 14.05 -3.76
CA ARG A 10 -3.66 13.74 -4.57
C ARG A 10 -3.59 14.60 -5.83
N ASP A 11 -2.43 15.18 -6.06
CA ASP A 11 -2.05 15.75 -7.33
C ASP A 11 -0.54 15.68 -7.48
N TYR A 12 -0.10 14.79 -8.36
CA TYR A 12 1.31 14.50 -8.54
C TYR A 12 1.71 14.51 -10.01
N HIS A 13 2.88 15.06 -10.25
CA HIS A 13 3.58 14.83 -11.51
C HIS A 13 4.74 13.85 -11.25
N MET A 14 4.67 12.67 -11.85
CA MET A 14 5.61 11.59 -11.58
C MET A 14 6.32 11.16 -12.86
N LYS A 15 7.66 11.13 -12.81
CA LYS A 15 8.51 10.57 -13.85
C LYS A 15 9.16 9.31 -13.32
N VAL A 16 8.94 8.19 -14.01
CA VAL A 16 9.41 6.87 -13.60
C VAL A 16 10.28 6.26 -14.68
N SER A 17 11.37 5.63 -14.26
CA SER A 17 12.23 4.84 -15.13
C SER A 17 12.46 3.47 -14.49
N ILE A 18 12.41 2.43 -15.29
CA ILE A 18 12.68 1.05 -14.89
C ILE A 18 13.77 0.46 -15.76
N ALA A 19 14.68 -0.29 -15.16
CA ALA A 19 15.68 -1.06 -15.87
C ALA A 19 15.49 -2.54 -15.62
N SER A 20 15.59 -3.34 -16.67
CA SER A 20 15.48 -4.79 -16.59
C SER A 20 16.45 -5.48 -17.53
N THR A 21 16.65 -6.78 -17.34
CA THR A 21 17.22 -7.63 -18.39
C THR A 21 16.21 -7.85 -19.51
N ARG A 22 16.65 -8.38 -20.64
CA ARG A 22 15.75 -8.74 -21.75
C ARG A 22 14.78 -9.86 -21.38
N GLU A 23 15.17 -10.70 -20.44
CA GLU A 23 14.35 -11.80 -19.91
C GLU A 23 13.32 -11.30 -18.87
N GLY A 24 13.26 -9.99 -18.63
CA GLY A 24 12.27 -9.36 -17.74
C GLY A 24 12.63 -9.36 -16.25
N LYS A 25 13.89 -9.61 -15.84
CA LYS A 25 14.29 -9.43 -14.45
C LYS A 25 14.57 -7.96 -14.16
N ILE A 26 13.78 -7.36 -13.28
CA ILE A 26 13.92 -5.96 -12.85
C ILE A 26 15.26 -5.79 -12.12
N GLN A 27 15.98 -4.72 -12.43
CA GLN A 27 17.28 -4.38 -11.84
C GLN A 27 17.24 -3.08 -11.06
N ALA A 28 16.47 -2.10 -11.51
CA ALA A 28 16.39 -0.82 -10.86
C ALA A 28 15.08 -0.10 -11.17
N VAL A 29 14.60 0.70 -10.21
CA VAL A 29 13.49 1.64 -10.41
C VAL A 29 13.90 3.01 -9.90
N LYS A 30 13.69 4.03 -10.73
CA LYS A 30 13.90 5.44 -10.37
C LYS A 30 12.58 6.19 -10.48
N VAL A 31 12.26 6.99 -9.46
CA VAL A 31 11.05 7.81 -9.40
C VAL A 31 11.42 9.24 -9.01
N ASP A 32 11.01 10.20 -9.82
CA ASP A 32 11.08 11.64 -9.55
C ASP A 32 9.64 12.19 -9.46
N VAL A 33 9.28 12.81 -8.36
CA VAL A 33 7.91 13.25 -8.03
C VAL A 33 7.88 14.73 -7.70
N LEU A 34 6.98 15.47 -8.34
CA LEU A 34 6.48 16.75 -7.82
C LEU A 34 5.15 16.49 -7.13
N ALA A 35 5.06 16.84 -5.85
CA ALA A 35 3.91 16.57 -5.01
C ALA A 35 3.22 17.89 -4.64
N ASP A 36 1.99 18.09 -5.09
CA ASP A 36 1.23 19.31 -4.77
C ASP A 36 0.75 19.29 -3.32
N HIS A 37 1.10 20.35 -2.60
CA HIS A 37 0.69 20.60 -1.22
C HIS A 37 -0.42 21.63 -1.08
N GLY A 38 -0.88 22.21 -2.19
CA GLY A 38 -1.81 23.34 -2.15
C GLY A 38 -1.18 24.58 -1.53
N ALA A 39 -2.02 25.46 -0.97
CA ALA A 39 -1.60 26.81 -0.57
C ALA A 39 -0.75 26.87 0.70
N PHE A 40 -0.91 25.91 1.61
CA PHE A 40 -0.20 25.85 2.89
C PHE A 40 -0.19 24.44 3.48
N ASN A 41 0.62 24.25 4.50
CA ASN A 41 0.67 23.01 5.24
C ASN A 41 -0.66 22.75 5.94
N GLY A 42 -1.38 21.76 5.46
CA GLY A 42 -2.56 21.22 6.11
C GLY A 42 -2.22 20.16 7.16
N VAL A 43 -2.98 19.10 7.18
CA VAL A 43 -2.85 17.98 8.14
C VAL A 43 -1.53 17.22 7.96
N ALA A 44 -0.98 17.17 6.74
CA ALA A 44 0.29 16.51 6.46
C ALA A 44 1.42 17.51 6.25
N GLN A 45 2.42 17.45 7.09
CA GLN A 45 3.60 18.30 6.94
C GLN A 45 4.42 17.87 5.71
N PRO A 46 4.92 18.81 4.88
CA PRO A 46 5.74 18.50 3.71
C PRO A 46 6.96 17.64 4.02
N THR A 47 7.59 17.88 5.16
CA THR A 47 8.77 17.13 5.61
C THR A 47 8.50 15.65 5.85
N LYS A 48 7.25 15.27 6.12
CA LYS A 48 6.81 13.88 6.32
C LYS A 48 6.11 13.27 5.11
N TYR A 49 5.82 14.11 4.14
CA TYR A 49 5.11 13.72 2.93
C TYR A 49 5.84 12.65 2.12
N PRO A 50 7.15 12.73 1.89
CA PRO A 50 7.86 11.71 1.13
C PRO A 50 7.97 10.37 1.84
N ALA A 51 7.97 10.36 3.17
CA ALA A 51 8.34 9.19 3.96
C ALA A 51 7.57 7.91 3.59
N GLY A 52 6.25 7.95 3.57
CA GLY A 52 5.45 6.79 3.19
C GLY A 52 5.72 6.33 1.76
N PHE A 53 5.78 7.27 0.81
CA PHE A 53 6.05 6.96 -0.59
C PHE A 53 7.45 6.35 -0.79
N PHE A 54 8.46 6.93 -0.18
CA PHE A 54 9.84 6.45 -0.27
C PHE A 54 10.01 4.99 0.13
N HIS A 55 9.27 4.58 1.16
CA HIS A 55 9.47 3.25 1.72
C HIS A 55 8.72 2.16 0.99
N ILE A 56 7.62 2.48 0.31
CA ILE A 56 6.69 1.49 -0.25
C ILE A 56 6.60 1.47 -1.77
N PHE A 57 7.19 2.43 -2.48
CA PHE A 57 7.12 2.45 -3.95
C PHE A 57 7.87 1.28 -4.62
N SER A 58 8.72 0.57 -3.87
CA SER A 58 9.37 -0.64 -4.37
C SER A 58 8.39 -1.78 -4.64
N GLY A 59 7.18 -1.70 -4.09
CA GLY A 59 6.14 -2.71 -4.29
C GLY A 59 6.52 -4.06 -3.72
N SER A 60 5.97 -5.10 -4.30
CA SER A 60 6.15 -6.50 -3.86
C SER A 60 7.25 -7.23 -4.63
N TYR A 61 8.17 -6.50 -5.26
CA TYR A 61 9.13 -7.03 -6.21
C TYR A 61 10.54 -7.12 -5.64
N ASP A 62 11.26 -8.16 -6.10
CA ASP A 62 12.66 -8.40 -5.79
C ASP A 62 13.57 -7.74 -6.84
N TYR A 63 14.16 -6.60 -6.50
CA TYR A 63 15.18 -5.94 -7.29
C TYR A 63 16.15 -5.15 -6.41
N PRO A 64 17.44 -4.99 -6.81
CA PRO A 64 18.48 -4.53 -5.90
C PRO A 64 18.58 -3.01 -5.73
N THR A 65 18.05 -2.21 -6.67
CA THR A 65 18.33 -0.78 -6.70
C THR A 65 17.07 0.07 -6.85
N ALA A 66 16.88 1.01 -5.93
CA ALA A 66 15.81 1.99 -5.98
C ALA A 66 16.36 3.41 -5.77
N HIS A 67 15.79 4.37 -6.51
CA HIS A 67 16.02 5.79 -6.27
C HIS A 67 14.68 6.52 -6.29
N CYS A 68 14.44 7.35 -5.28
CA CYS A 68 13.27 8.18 -5.23
C CYS A 68 13.63 9.60 -4.82
N LYS A 69 13.09 10.57 -5.55
CA LYS A 69 13.13 11.98 -5.20
C LYS A 69 11.71 12.51 -5.19
N VAL A 70 11.31 13.16 -4.10
CA VAL A 70 10.01 13.82 -3.99
C VAL A 70 10.24 15.28 -3.62
N ASP A 71 9.80 16.18 -4.48
CA ASP A 71 9.82 17.63 -4.26
C ASP A 71 8.38 18.09 -3.97
N PRO A 72 8.04 18.46 -2.71
CA PRO A 72 6.76 19.08 -2.40
C PRO A 72 6.74 20.52 -2.90
N VAL A 73 5.62 20.91 -3.52
CA VAL A 73 5.42 22.25 -4.05
C VAL A 73 4.13 22.87 -3.54
N TYR A 74 4.13 24.19 -3.34
CA TYR A 74 2.93 24.92 -3.00
C TYR A 74 2.25 25.47 -4.26
N THR A 75 0.93 25.43 -4.27
CA THR A 75 0.09 25.91 -5.37
C THR A 75 -1.12 26.68 -4.85
N ASN A 76 -1.91 27.28 -5.74
CA ASN A 76 -3.12 28.02 -5.40
C ASN A 76 -4.36 27.14 -5.19
N LYS A 77 -4.17 25.88 -4.83
CA LYS A 77 -5.27 24.95 -4.51
C LYS A 77 -5.59 24.98 -3.03
N ALA A 78 -6.70 24.38 -2.65
CA ALA A 78 -6.98 24.04 -1.25
C ALA A 78 -5.77 23.35 -0.61
N PRO A 79 -5.59 23.39 0.73
CA PRO A 79 -4.45 22.76 1.35
C PRO A 79 -4.38 21.28 0.94
N GLY A 80 -3.25 20.92 0.33
CA GLY A 80 -2.97 19.56 -0.06
C GLY A 80 -2.79 18.72 1.17
N GLY A 81 -3.42 17.61 1.19
CA GLY A 81 -3.30 16.71 2.28
C GLY A 81 -2.85 15.37 1.82
N VAL A 82 -2.36 14.69 2.74
CA VAL A 82 -2.32 13.28 2.67
C VAL A 82 -3.62 12.79 3.23
N ALA A 83 -4.38 12.14 2.42
CA ALA A 83 -5.42 11.33 2.95
C ALA A 83 -4.77 10.12 3.64
N TYR A 84 -4.43 10.26 4.91
CA TYR A 84 -4.01 9.11 5.72
C TYR A 84 -5.07 8.00 5.73
N ALA A 85 -6.33 8.38 5.52
CA ALA A 85 -7.44 7.45 5.41
C ALA A 85 -7.37 6.49 4.20
N CYS A 86 -6.40 6.68 3.31
CA CYS A 86 -6.21 5.83 2.14
C CYS A 86 -4.79 5.25 2.15
N SER A 87 -4.51 4.40 3.14
CA SER A 87 -3.35 3.50 3.10
C SER A 87 -2.00 4.20 2.99
N PHE A 88 -1.82 5.30 3.70
CA PHE A 88 -0.51 5.92 3.88
C PHE A 88 0.35 5.97 2.59
N ARG A 89 -0.24 6.45 1.48
CA ARG A 89 0.38 6.61 0.14
C ARG A 89 0.67 5.33 -0.63
N ILE A 90 0.15 4.21 -0.19
CA ILE A 90 0.24 2.97 -0.97
C ILE A 90 -0.44 3.13 -2.33
N THR A 91 -1.50 3.91 -2.41
CA THR A 91 -2.23 4.15 -3.66
C THR A 91 -1.35 4.78 -4.72
N GLU A 92 -0.55 5.81 -4.38
CA GLU A 92 0.37 6.46 -5.29
C GLU A 92 1.56 5.56 -5.61
N ALA A 93 2.10 4.90 -4.60
CA ALA A 93 3.23 4.00 -4.75
C ALA A 93 2.85 2.77 -5.59
N ALA A 94 1.70 2.15 -5.31
CA ALA A 94 1.18 1.03 -6.11
C ALA A 94 0.92 1.46 -7.55
N TYR A 95 0.29 2.62 -7.76
CA TYR A 95 0.09 3.15 -9.10
C TYR A 95 1.41 3.29 -9.88
N VAL A 96 2.44 3.86 -9.25
CA VAL A 96 3.75 4.06 -9.88
C VAL A 96 4.38 2.74 -10.28
N ILE A 97 4.53 1.82 -9.34
CA ILE A 97 5.25 0.56 -9.61
C ILE A 97 4.46 -0.34 -10.55
N GLU A 98 3.17 -0.49 -10.33
CA GLU A 98 2.33 -1.37 -11.13
C GLU A 98 2.18 -0.85 -12.56
N ARG A 99 2.07 0.47 -12.73
CA ARG A 99 1.98 1.06 -14.06
C ARG A 99 3.28 0.96 -14.84
N VAL A 100 4.43 1.17 -14.20
CA VAL A 100 5.72 1.05 -14.89
C VAL A 100 6.06 -0.41 -15.22
N VAL A 101 5.60 -1.36 -14.40
CA VAL A 101 5.71 -2.81 -14.69
C VAL A 101 4.85 -3.19 -15.90
N ASP A 102 3.64 -2.62 -16.03
CA ASP A 102 2.82 -2.81 -17.24
C ASP A 102 3.50 -2.26 -18.49
N CYS A 103 4.09 -1.06 -18.40
CA CYS A 103 4.85 -0.47 -19.52
C CYS A 103 6.06 -1.35 -19.90
N LEU A 104 6.76 -1.90 -18.91
CA LEU A 104 7.87 -2.82 -19.13
C LEU A 104 7.41 -4.11 -19.83
N ALA A 105 6.28 -4.69 -19.38
CA ALA A 105 5.70 -5.88 -20.00
C ALA A 105 5.37 -5.63 -21.48
N GLN A 106 4.83 -4.48 -21.80
CA GLN A 106 4.52 -4.07 -23.16
C GLN A 106 5.81 -3.91 -24.00
N GLU A 107 6.83 -3.26 -23.46
CA GLU A 107 8.12 -3.05 -24.15
C GLU A 107 8.84 -4.37 -24.44
N LEU A 108 8.75 -5.32 -23.51
CA LEU A 108 9.34 -6.65 -23.65
C LEU A 108 8.47 -7.63 -24.46
N ALA A 109 7.26 -7.22 -24.86
CA ALA A 109 6.24 -8.10 -25.45
C ALA A 109 5.96 -9.33 -24.56
N MET A 110 5.99 -9.16 -23.24
CA MET A 110 5.76 -10.20 -22.25
C MET A 110 4.37 -10.04 -21.63
N ASP A 111 3.77 -11.15 -21.22
CA ASP A 111 2.51 -11.10 -20.49
C ASP A 111 2.68 -10.36 -19.14
N PRO A 112 1.79 -9.40 -18.78
CA PRO A 112 1.93 -8.64 -17.54
C PRO A 112 1.90 -9.48 -16.26
N ALA A 113 1.17 -10.59 -16.25
CA ALA A 113 1.15 -11.50 -15.11
C ALA A 113 2.45 -12.31 -15.02
N GLU A 114 2.95 -12.79 -16.16
CA GLU A 114 4.21 -13.51 -16.23
C GLU A 114 5.39 -12.64 -15.76
N LEU A 115 5.45 -11.39 -16.19
CA LEU A 115 6.48 -10.45 -15.76
C LEU A 115 6.45 -10.22 -14.24
N ARG A 116 5.24 -10.11 -13.65
CA ARG A 116 5.07 -9.96 -12.20
C ARG A 116 5.54 -11.20 -11.47
N LEU A 117 5.04 -12.38 -11.84
CA LEU A 117 5.44 -13.66 -11.24
C LEU A 117 6.94 -13.88 -11.24
N LYS A 118 7.63 -13.46 -12.30
CA LYS A 118 9.10 -13.53 -12.40
C LYS A 118 9.83 -12.65 -11.38
N ASN A 119 9.20 -11.58 -10.92
CA ASN A 119 9.82 -10.56 -10.08
C ASN A 119 9.25 -10.49 -8.67
N LEU A 120 8.17 -11.19 -8.33
CA LEU A 120 7.64 -11.20 -6.98
C LEU A 120 8.65 -11.77 -5.98
N LEU A 121 8.60 -11.25 -4.76
CA LEU A 121 9.32 -11.82 -3.62
C LEU A 121 8.82 -13.24 -3.33
N ARG A 122 9.75 -14.13 -3.00
CA ARG A 122 9.48 -15.53 -2.68
C ARG A 122 9.46 -15.74 -1.17
N PRO A 123 8.73 -16.76 -0.69
CA PRO A 123 8.62 -17.04 0.74
C PRO A 123 9.95 -17.18 1.48
N GLU A 124 10.97 -17.73 0.80
CA GLU A 124 12.29 -17.97 1.37
C GLU A 124 13.11 -16.70 1.60
N GLN A 125 12.68 -15.58 1.03
CA GLN A 125 13.37 -14.30 1.15
C GLN A 125 12.94 -13.50 2.40
N PHE A 126 11.86 -13.92 3.07
CA PHE A 126 11.39 -13.22 4.27
C PHE A 126 12.13 -13.63 5.56
N PRO A 127 12.36 -12.68 6.48
CA PRO A 127 12.07 -11.25 6.35
C PRO A 127 12.95 -10.59 5.30
N TYR A 128 12.34 -9.78 4.43
CA TYR A 128 13.00 -9.11 3.32
C TYR A 128 13.14 -7.61 3.56
N THR A 129 14.34 -7.09 3.46
CA THR A 129 14.55 -5.64 3.47
C THR A 129 14.55 -5.11 2.04
N SER A 130 13.57 -4.30 1.72
CA SER A 130 13.44 -3.69 0.40
C SER A 130 14.60 -2.72 0.11
N PRO A 131 14.87 -2.38 -1.16
CA PRO A 131 15.90 -1.40 -1.50
C PRO A 131 15.61 0.01 -0.95
N THR A 132 14.41 0.25 -0.43
CA THR A 132 14.00 1.48 0.24
C THR A 132 14.08 1.39 1.77
N GLY A 133 14.56 0.28 2.32
CA GLY A 133 14.79 0.07 3.75
C GLY A 133 13.57 -0.43 4.53
N TRP A 134 12.44 -0.70 3.87
CA TRP A 134 11.27 -1.28 4.54
C TRP A 134 11.41 -2.79 4.69
N VAL A 135 11.06 -3.31 5.86
CA VAL A 135 11.13 -4.74 6.14
C VAL A 135 9.75 -5.38 5.95
N TYR A 136 9.67 -6.34 5.05
CA TYR A 136 8.50 -7.20 4.87
C TYR A 136 8.69 -8.47 5.70
N ASP A 137 7.71 -8.80 6.51
CA ASP A 137 7.79 -9.88 7.50
C ASP A 137 7.57 -11.25 6.91
N SER A 138 6.58 -11.39 6.02
CA SER A 138 6.14 -12.67 5.48
C SER A 138 5.31 -12.50 4.21
N GLY A 139 5.06 -13.59 3.49
CA GLY A 139 4.12 -13.60 2.38
C GLY A 139 4.25 -14.81 1.47
N GLN A 140 3.18 -15.07 0.72
CA GLN A 140 3.13 -16.07 -0.36
C GLN A 140 2.64 -15.38 -1.64
N TYR A 141 3.39 -14.41 -2.12
CA TYR A 141 2.98 -13.49 -3.17
C TYR A 141 2.65 -14.19 -4.49
N GLU A 142 3.50 -15.12 -4.92
CA GLU A 142 3.22 -15.91 -6.11
C GLU A 142 1.91 -16.70 -5.99
N LYS A 143 1.69 -17.37 -4.85
CA LYS A 143 0.44 -18.12 -4.61
C LYS A 143 -0.78 -17.21 -4.66
N THR A 144 -0.71 -16.06 -4.00
CA THR A 144 -1.80 -15.06 -3.99
C THR A 144 -2.14 -14.62 -5.42
N MET A 145 -1.13 -14.32 -6.22
CA MET A 145 -1.34 -13.90 -7.59
C MET A 145 -1.94 -15.02 -8.46
N ARG A 146 -1.42 -16.26 -8.33
CA ARG A 146 -1.95 -17.40 -9.09
C ARG A 146 -3.40 -17.70 -8.75
N VAL A 147 -3.77 -17.66 -7.47
CA VAL A 147 -5.18 -17.83 -7.04
C VAL A 147 -6.06 -16.74 -7.63
N ALA A 148 -5.63 -15.49 -7.60
CA ALA A 148 -6.40 -14.39 -8.21
C ALA A 148 -6.56 -14.56 -9.73
N MET A 149 -5.52 -15.00 -10.43
CA MET A 149 -5.58 -15.30 -11.86
C MET A 149 -6.56 -16.44 -12.16
N GLU A 150 -6.52 -17.51 -11.39
CA GLU A 150 -7.44 -18.65 -11.50
C GLU A 150 -8.90 -18.22 -11.30
N MET A 151 -9.16 -17.50 -10.18
CA MET A 151 -10.51 -17.00 -9.87
C MET A 151 -11.06 -16.05 -10.94
N ALA A 152 -10.20 -15.26 -11.58
CA ALA A 152 -10.60 -14.36 -12.66
C ALA A 152 -10.75 -15.07 -14.02
N GLY A 153 -10.29 -16.31 -14.18
CA GLY A 153 -10.20 -16.97 -15.46
C GLY A 153 -9.23 -16.25 -16.42
N TYR A 154 -8.05 -15.87 -15.92
CA TYR A 154 -7.12 -14.96 -16.61
C TYR A 154 -6.75 -15.42 -18.02
N ASP A 155 -6.52 -16.71 -18.23
CA ASP A 155 -6.13 -17.25 -19.53
C ASP A 155 -7.26 -17.13 -20.56
N GLU A 156 -8.52 -17.34 -20.14
CA GLU A 156 -9.71 -17.09 -20.95
C GLU A 156 -9.85 -15.63 -21.31
N LEU A 157 -9.69 -14.73 -20.34
CA LEU A 157 -9.76 -13.29 -20.56
C LEU A 157 -8.69 -12.83 -21.56
N ARG A 158 -7.47 -13.39 -21.52
CA ARG A 158 -6.40 -13.08 -22.47
C ARG A 158 -6.75 -13.55 -23.88
N ARG A 159 -7.36 -14.72 -24.02
CA ARG A 159 -7.83 -15.22 -25.33
C ARG A 159 -8.94 -14.35 -25.88
N GLU A 160 -9.95 -14.05 -25.08
CA GLU A 160 -11.05 -13.17 -25.45
C GLU A 160 -10.54 -11.78 -25.88
N GLN A 161 -9.60 -11.22 -25.13
CA GLN A 161 -8.98 -9.94 -25.46
C GLN A 161 -8.31 -9.98 -26.84
N ALA A 162 -7.57 -11.05 -27.15
CA ALA A 162 -6.90 -11.20 -28.44
C ALA A 162 -7.92 -11.34 -29.59
N GLU A 163 -8.97 -12.12 -29.40
CA GLU A 163 -10.05 -12.30 -30.39
C GLU A 163 -10.81 -10.99 -30.66
N LYS A 164 -11.12 -10.24 -29.62
CA LYS A 164 -11.78 -8.92 -29.74
C LYS A 164 -10.87 -7.94 -30.49
N ARG A 165 -9.59 -7.89 -30.13
CA ARG A 165 -8.62 -7.01 -30.78
C ARG A 165 -8.50 -7.31 -32.29
N ALA A 166 -8.54 -8.58 -32.67
CA ALA A 166 -8.52 -8.98 -34.08
C ALA A 166 -9.76 -8.49 -34.87
N LYS A 167 -10.86 -8.23 -34.18
CA LYS A 167 -12.11 -7.67 -34.73
C LYS A 167 -12.20 -6.13 -34.62
N GLY A 168 -11.17 -5.47 -34.10
CA GLY A 168 -11.17 -4.03 -33.85
C GLY A 168 -11.94 -3.61 -32.59
N GLU A 169 -12.29 -4.55 -31.72
CA GLU A 169 -12.90 -4.30 -30.41
C GLU A 169 -11.83 -4.23 -29.34
N TYR A 170 -12.02 -3.33 -28.36
CA TYR A 170 -11.05 -3.14 -27.29
C TYR A 170 -11.58 -3.69 -25.95
N MET A 171 -10.72 -4.45 -25.29
CA MET A 171 -10.96 -4.98 -23.95
C MET A 171 -9.72 -4.74 -23.10
N GLY A 172 -9.87 -4.08 -21.95
CA GLY A 172 -8.81 -3.84 -20.99
C GLY A 172 -8.77 -4.94 -19.92
N ILE A 173 -7.57 -5.39 -19.58
CA ILE A 173 -7.31 -6.25 -18.42
C ILE A 173 -6.23 -5.55 -17.61
N GLY A 174 -6.51 -5.28 -16.33
CA GLY A 174 -5.59 -4.65 -15.40
C GLY A 174 -5.22 -5.60 -14.27
N ILE A 175 -3.93 -5.55 -13.89
CA ILE A 175 -3.41 -6.26 -12.72
C ILE A 175 -2.76 -5.21 -11.83
N SER A 176 -3.06 -5.28 -10.53
CA SER A 176 -2.33 -4.53 -9.51
C SER A 176 -2.03 -5.46 -8.34
N PHE A 177 -0.76 -5.60 -8.03
CA PHE A 177 -0.28 -6.41 -6.92
C PHE A 177 0.50 -5.52 -5.95
N PHE A 178 0.07 -5.44 -4.70
CA PHE A 178 0.70 -4.56 -3.73
C PHE A 178 0.82 -5.21 -2.35
N THR A 179 1.80 -4.75 -1.60
CA THR A 179 1.98 -5.05 -0.19
C THR A 179 1.76 -3.76 0.60
N GLU A 180 0.96 -3.84 1.64
CA GLU A 180 0.60 -2.70 2.45
C GLU A 180 1.09 -2.87 3.89
N ALA A 181 1.58 -1.78 4.48
CA ALA A 181 1.82 -1.70 5.91
C ALA A 181 0.51 -1.37 6.61
N VAL A 182 0.02 -2.29 7.42
CA VAL A 182 -1.21 -2.11 8.20
C VAL A 182 -0.85 -1.82 9.65
N GLY A 183 -1.27 -0.66 10.13
CA GLY A 183 -0.83 -0.14 11.43
C GLY A 183 0.61 0.35 11.42
N ALA A 184 0.99 1.03 12.47
CA ALA A 184 2.32 1.62 12.56
C ALA A 184 3.37 0.67 13.15
N GLY A 185 2.95 -0.49 13.62
CA GLY A 185 3.83 -1.49 14.22
C GLY A 185 4.39 -1.08 15.60
N PRO A 186 5.34 -1.81 16.13
CA PRO A 186 5.99 -1.48 17.39
C PRO A 186 6.67 -0.13 17.36
N ARG A 187 6.65 0.60 18.47
CA ARG A 187 7.23 1.94 18.60
C ARG A 187 8.68 2.04 18.11
N LYS A 188 9.46 0.98 18.27
CA LYS A 188 10.85 0.92 17.80
C LYS A 188 10.99 1.05 16.27
N ASP A 189 9.96 0.69 15.52
CA ASP A 189 9.96 0.70 14.04
C ASP A 189 9.35 2.00 13.49
N MET A 190 8.77 2.84 14.36
CA MET A 190 8.07 4.05 13.96
C MET A 190 8.99 5.24 13.68
N ASP A 191 10.22 5.20 14.15
CA ASP A 191 11.20 6.25 13.91
C ASP A 191 11.49 6.44 12.42
N ILE A 192 11.35 5.37 11.62
CA ILE A 192 11.50 5.43 10.16
C ILE A 192 10.46 6.37 9.50
N LEU A 193 9.29 6.51 10.11
CA LEU A 193 8.23 7.40 9.64
C LEU A 193 8.31 8.79 10.27
N GLY A 194 9.16 8.98 11.26
CA GLY A 194 9.27 10.22 12.03
C GLY A 194 7.95 10.59 12.74
N LEU A 195 7.14 9.61 13.11
CA LEU A 195 5.85 9.79 13.75
C LEU A 195 5.95 9.34 15.20
N GLY A 196 5.84 10.29 16.13
CA GLY A 196 5.69 9.95 17.54
C GLY A 196 4.24 9.54 17.84
N MET A 197 3.87 8.30 17.51
CA MET A 197 2.54 7.77 17.80
C MET A 197 2.61 6.88 19.06
N ALA A 198 1.62 7.02 19.91
CA ALA A 198 1.43 6.14 21.06
C ALA A 198 -0.06 5.86 21.19
N ASP A 199 -0.41 4.59 21.16
CA ASP A 199 -1.76 4.13 21.42
C ASP A 199 -1.88 3.65 22.87
N GLY A 200 -3.06 3.82 23.43
CA GLY A 200 -3.39 3.43 24.79
C GLY A 200 -4.67 2.63 24.88
N CYS A 201 -4.74 1.80 25.90
CA CYS A 201 -5.91 1.02 26.23
C CYS A 201 -6.22 1.19 27.72
N GLU A 202 -7.49 1.43 28.03
CA GLU A 202 -8.03 1.39 29.40
C GLU A 202 -9.03 0.24 29.47
N LEU A 203 -8.73 -0.77 30.31
CA LEU A 203 -9.62 -1.88 30.57
C LEU A 203 -10.25 -1.73 31.96
N ARG A 204 -11.57 -1.75 32.02
CA ARG A 204 -12.32 -1.74 33.27
C ARG A 204 -13.20 -2.98 33.39
N ILE A 205 -12.95 -3.78 34.41
CA ILE A 205 -13.78 -4.94 34.75
C ILE A 205 -14.86 -4.48 35.75
N HIS A 206 -16.10 -4.77 35.43
CA HIS A 206 -17.25 -4.48 36.30
C HIS A 206 -17.49 -5.63 37.27
N PRO A 207 -18.05 -5.36 38.50
CA PRO A 207 -18.39 -6.42 39.48
C PRO A 207 -19.33 -7.52 38.96
N THR A 208 -20.05 -7.24 37.87
CA THR A 208 -20.92 -8.24 37.20
C THR A 208 -20.14 -9.25 36.34
N GLY A 209 -18.80 -9.12 36.20
CA GLY A 209 -17.98 -9.96 35.36
C GLY A 209 -17.83 -9.45 33.92
N LYS A 210 -18.52 -8.38 33.53
CA LYS A 210 -18.37 -7.74 32.23
C LYS A 210 -17.18 -6.78 32.20
N ALA A 211 -16.64 -6.53 31.00
CA ALA A 211 -15.56 -5.57 30.81
C ALA A 211 -15.94 -4.47 29.82
N VAL A 212 -15.40 -3.28 30.05
CA VAL A 212 -15.44 -2.14 29.12
C VAL A 212 -14.01 -1.77 28.75
N VAL A 213 -13.76 -1.62 27.46
CA VAL A 213 -12.46 -1.26 26.91
C VAL A 213 -12.55 0.08 26.20
N ARG A 214 -11.63 0.98 26.51
CA ARG A 214 -11.47 2.25 25.80
C ARG A 214 -10.13 2.25 25.10
N LEU A 215 -10.17 2.51 23.78
CA LEU A 215 -9.00 2.54 22.93
C LEU A 215 -8.75 3.95 22.41
N SER A 216 -7.48 4.27 22.15
CA SER A 216 -7.09 5.52 21.46
C SER A 216 -7.32 5.46 19.95
N VAL A 217 -7.67 4.31 19.41
CA VAL A 217 -7.93 4.09 17.98
C VAL A 217 -9.43 4.12 17.68
N LYS A 218 -9.78 4.57 16.47
CA LYS A 218 -11.16 4.61 16.01
C LYS A 218 -11.34 3.64 14.85
N THR A 219 -12.41 2.85 14.91
CA THR A 219 -12.79 1.98 13.80
C THR A 219 -13.26 2.78 12.58
N GLN A 220 -12.92 2.29 11.41
CA GLN A 220 -13.38 2.79 10.11
C GLN A 220 -13.92 1.63 9.24
N GLY A 221 -14.43 0.58 9.90
CA GLY A 221 -14.92 -0.65 9.29
C GLY A 221 -14.01 -1.86 9.46
N GLN A 222 -12.89 -1.73 10.19
CA GLN A 222 -11.95 -2.85 10.39
C GLN A 222 -12.45 -3.89 11.40
N GLY A 223 -13.58 -3.65 12.07
CA GLY A 223 -14.14 -4.57 13.06
C GLY A 223 -13.37 -4.55 14.38
N HIS A 224 -12.93 -3.37 14.84
CA HIS A 224 -12.18 -3.23 16.09
C HIS A 224 -12.96 -3.78 17.29
N GLU A 225 -14.26 -3.57 17.33
CA GLU A 225 -15.14 -4.06 18.37
C GLU A 225 -15.04 -5.58 18.53
N THR A 226 -15.00 -6.29 17.42
CA THR A 226 -14.88 -7.76 17.41
C THR A 226 -13.45 -8.21 17.69
N THR A 227 -12.48 -7.65 16.98
CA THR A 227 -11.09 -8.14 17.05
C THR A 227 -10.44 -7.85 18.40
N PHE A 228 -10.67 -6.66 18.97
CA PHE A 228 -10.13 -6.35 20.30
C PHE A 228 -10.86 -7.09 21.42
N ALA A 229 -12.18 -7.30 21.30
CA ALA A 229 -12.89 -8.15 22.25
C ALA A 229 -12.32 -9.57 22.26
N GLN A 230 -12.02 -10.15 21.11
CA GLN A 230 -11.40 -11.49 21.02
C GLN A 230 -10.01 -11.54 21.64
N ILE A 231 -9.15 -10.55 21.36
CA ILE A 231 -7.80 -10.47 21.93
C ILE A 231 -7.87 -10.37 23.46
N ILE A 232 -8.73 -9.49 23.97
CA ILE A 232 -8.88 -9.28 25.40
C ILE A 232 -9.49 -10.50 26.08
N ALA A 233 -10.47 -11.15 25.44
CA ALA A 233 -11.07 -12.38 25.94
C ALA A 233 -10.02 -13.48 26.16
N GLU A 234 -9.09 -13.66 25.22
CA GLU A 234 -8.01 -14.62 25.32
C GLU A 234 -7.07 -14.29 26.49
N GLU A 235 -6.76 -13.02 26.72
CA GLU A 235 -5.82 -12.58 27.76
C GLU A 235 -6.40 -12.64 29.18
N ILE A 236 -7.70 -12.32 29.35
CA ILE A 236 -8.30 -12.18 30.70
C ILE A 236 -9.37 -13.20 31.03
N GLY A 237 -9.75 -14.07 30.10
CA GLY A 237 -10.72 -15.14 30.31
C GLY A 237 -12.18 -14.71 30.43
N ILE A 238 -12.54 -13.50 30.01
CA ILE A 238 -13.93 -13.03 29.91
C ILE A 238 -14.43 -13.34 28.48
N PRO A 239 -15.65 -13.89 28.31
CA PRO A 239 -16.19 -14.14 26.98
C PRO A 239 -16.23 -12.87 26.12
N PRO A 240 -15.94 -12.93 24.79
CA PRO A 240 -15.95 -11.75 23.93
C PRO A 240 -17.27 -10.97 23.96
N ASP A 241 -18.40 -11.66 24.09
CA ASP A 241 -19.76 -11.06 24.16
C ASP A 241 -20.00 -10.26 25.44
N ASP A 242 -19.16 -10.43 26.44
CA ASP A 242 -19.20 -9.69 27.71
C ASP A 242 -18.17 -8.54 27.77
N ILE A 243 -17.52 -8.25 26.63
CA ILE A 243 -16.53 -7.18 26.47
C ILE A 243 -17.08 -6.12 25.52
N ASP A 244 -17.29 -4.91 26.03
CA ASP A 244 -17.69 -3.72 25.27
C ASP A 244 -16.42 -2.90 24.91
N VAL A 245 -16.17 -2.68 23.60
CA VAL A 245 -14.97 -2.02 23.07
C VAL A 245 -15.33 -0.66 22.48
#